data_b45ee0f99d58df5bcd2dc9782e5fdfe4
#
_entry.id   b45ee0f99d58df5bcd2dc9782e5fdfe4
#
_cell.length_a   1.000
_cell.length_b   1.000
_cell.length_c   1.000
_cell.angle_alpha   90.00
_cell.angle_beta   90.00
_cell.angle_gamma   90.00
#
_symmetry.space_group_name_H-M   'P 1'
#
loop_
_entity.id
_entity.type
_entity.pdbx_description
1 polymer ?
#
loop_
_entity_poly.entity_id
_entity_poly.type
_entity_poly.pdbx_seq_one_letter_code
_entity_poly.pdbx_strand_id
1 'polypeptide(L)'
;MQIISAYCKENAIKQLNNFISDSVQEKKIMVRFRLDDILKGSTDFSIIDFCQQSGWKVYIRFDLHVKTYIVDGKRGFVGSANATNSGLNLGSHGNVEIGTLVDIDMVDMEKVEALYEDAIFVNDSVYEKLKVQYQMISTYEQGKQYVWNQEIYELFTPKVKTLFSYELPEKDEFSNGEYMTFLDTEYFDDTGLMKETIRWSNAYLWLLNVLKENDGCMYFGAITEKLHNALVSDPKPYRRDVKVLLANLLSLIEKLQMEEIVVDRPNYSQRVRLKK
;
A
#
# COMPACT_ATOMS: atom_id res chain seq x y z
N MET A 1 -10.94 -10.36 17.80
CA MET A 1 -10.99 -10.97 16.46
C MET A 1 -10.37 -10.02 15.44
N GLN A 2 -9.45 -10.51 14.61
CA GLN A 2 -8.87 -9.70 13.54
C GLN A 2 -8.96 -10.46 12.21
N ILE A 3 -9.37 -9.78 11.15
CA ILE A 3 -9.41 -10.28 9.77
C ILE A 3 -8.52 -9.40 8.93
N ILE A 4 -7.54 -9.99 8.25
CA ILE A 4 -6.65 -9.30 7.33
C ILE A 4 -6.79 -10.00 5.98
N SER A 5 -7.48 -9.39 5.03
CA SER A 5 -7.79 -10.04 3.75
C SER A 5 -7.77 -9.05 2.59
N ALA A 6 -7.08 -9.43 1.52
CA ALA A 6 -7.01 -8.57 0.34
C ALA A 6 -8.41 -8.29 -0.25
N TYR A 7 -9.22 -9.32 -0.41
CA TYR A 7 -10.59 -9.18 -0.93
C TYR A 7 -11.61 -9.54 0.13
N CYS A 8 -12.67 -8.75 0.23
CA CYS A 8 -13.70 -8.94 1.22
C CYS A 8 -15.10 -8.75 0.62
N LYS A 9 -15.98 -9.70 0.89
CA LYS A 9 -17.41 -9.63 0.55
C LYS A 9 -18.24 -9.43 1.79
N GLU A 10 -19.21 -8.54 1.72
CA GLU A 10 -20.09 -8.23 2.85
C GLU A 10 -20.76 -9.49 3.42
N ASN A 11 -21.28 -10.35 2.55
CA ASN A 11 -21.91 -11.60 3.00
C ASN A 11 -20.93 -12.51 3.75
N ALA A 12 -19.68 -12.60 3.30
CA ALA A 12 -18.67 -13.41 3.96
C ALA A 12 -18.38 -12.89 5.39
N ILE A 13 -18.28 -11.58 5.55
CA ILE A 13 -18.04 -10.97 6.86
C ILE A 13 -19.29 -11.10 7.75
N LYS A 14 -20.50 -10.97 7.19
CA LYS A 14 -21.76 -11.25 7.92
C LYS A 14 -21.79 -12.67 8.49
N GLN A 15 -21.43 -13.66 7.67
CA GLN A 15 -21.39 -15.05 8.12
C GLN A 15 -20.34 -15.26 9.21
N LEU A 16 -19.12 -14.73 9.04
CA LEU A 16 -18.09 -14.79 10.07
C LEU A 16 -18.53 -14.09 11.36
N ASN A 17 -19.18 -12.94 11.26
CA ASN A 17 -19.65 -12.19 12.42
C ASN A 17 -20.69 -12.96 13.24
N ASN A 18 -21.52 -13.81 12.60
CA ASN A 18 -22.50 -14.64 13.30
C ASN A 18 -21.86 -15.71 14.20
N PHE A 19 -20.60 -16.07 13.96
CA PHE A 19 -19.86 -17.02 14.80
C PHE A 19 -19.05 -16.35 15.91
N ILE A 20 -19.00 -15.02 15.94
CA ILE A 20 -18.26 -14.26 16.94
C ILE A 20 -19.16 -14.04 18.15
N SER A 21 -18.67 -14.44 19.34
CA SER A 21 -19.37 -14.20 20.59
C SER A 21 -19.52 -12.70 20.90
N ASP A 22 -20.63 -12.31 21.48
CA ASP A 22 -20.88 -10.94 21.96
C ASP A 22 -19.87 -10.49 23.04
N SER A 23 -19.15 -11.44 23.66
CA SER A 23 -18.09 -11.15 24.62
C SER A 23 -16.79 -10.63 23.97
N VAL A 24 -16.66 -10.73 22.64
CA VAL A 24 -15.48 -10.20 21.92
C VAL A 24 -15.52 -8.68 21.90
N GLN A 25 -14.62 -8.07 22.67
CA GLN A 25 -14.60 -6.63 22.88
C GLN A 25 -14.03 -5.85 21.67
N GLU A 26 -13.09 -6.45 20.92
CA GLU A 26 -12.47 -5.79 19.80
C GLU A 26 -12.54 -6.64 18.53
N LYS A 27 -13.04 -6.00 17.46
CA LYS A 27 -13.11 -6.56 16.12
C LYS A 27 -12.40 -5.61 15.15
N LYS A 28 -11.36 -6.09 14.46
CA LYS A 28 -10.62 -5.32 13.46
C LYS A 28 -10.67 -6.05 12.12
N ILE A 29 -10.82 -5.30 11.05
CA ILE A 29 -10.68 -5.80 9.70
C ILE A 29 -9.74 -4.90 8.91
N MET A 30 -8.78 -5.49 8.20
CA MET A 30 -7.94 -4.79 7.25
C MET A 30 -8.20 -5.33 5.85
N VAL A 31 -8.45 -4.45 4.90
CA VAL A 31 -8.85 -4.80 3.53
C VAL A 31 -8.07 -3.99 2.50
N ARG A 32 -7.79 -4.60 1.34
CA ARG A 32 -7.36 -3.86 0.15
C ARG A 32 -8.59 -3.22 -0.48
N PHE A 33 -8.57 -1.90 -0.59
CA PHE A 33 -9.76 -1.15 -1.01
C PHE A 33 -9.45 -0.30 -2.25
N ARG A 34 -8.85 -0.91 -3.28
CA ARG A 34 -8.63 -0.25 -4.57
C ARG A 34 -9.96 -0.08 -5.28
N LEU A 35 -10.14 1.05 -5.95
CA LEU A 35 -11.37 1.33 -6.67
C LEU A 35 -11.67 0.27 -7.73
N ASP A 36 -10.63 -0.22 -8.42
CA ASP A 36 -10.71 -1.30 -9.39
C ASP A 36 -11.22 -2.63 -8.79
N ASP A 37 -10.78 -2.97 -7.57
CA ASP A 37 -11.23 -4.18 -6.86
C ASP A 37 -12.72 -4.10 -6.52
N ILE A 38 -13.20 -2.91 -6.21
CA ILE A 38 -14.63 -2.66 -5.90
C ILE A 38 -15.47 -2.74 -7.16
N LEU A 39 -15.07 -2.05 -8.23
CA LEU A 39 -15.82 -2.00 -9.47
C LEU A 39 -15.85 -3.34 -10.21
N LYS A 40 -14.77 -4.14 -10.11
CA LYS A 40 -14.73 -5.53 -10.59
C LYS A 40 -15.47 -6.51 -9.70
N GLY A 41 -15.97 -6.07 -8.56
CA GLY A 41 -16.71 -6.90 -7.63
C GLY A 41 -15.84 -7.89 -6.83
N SER A 42 -14.53 -7.65 -6.71
CA SER A 42 -13.64 -8.45 -5.85
C SER A 42 -13.82 -8.11 -4.37
N THR A 43 -14.14 -6.84 -4.08
CA THR A 43 -14.46 -6.32 -2.75
C THR A 43 -15.78 -5.53 -2.83
N ASP A 44 -16.65 -5.65 -1.84
CA ASP A 44 -17.87 -4.87 -1.78
C ASP A 44 -17.63 -3.53 -1.08
N PHE A 45 -18.13 -2.43 -1.65
CA PHE A 45 -18.05 -1.12 -0.99
C PHE A 45 -18.79 -1.11 0.34
N SER A 46 -19.94 -1.76 0.38
CA SER A 46 -20.85 -1.85 1.54
C SER A 46 -20.26 -2.57 2.77
N ILE A 47 -19.11 -3.21 2.62
CA ILE A 47 -18.42 -3.85 3.76
C ILE A 47 -18.08 -2.83 4.86
N ILE A 48 -17.78 -1.57 4.49
CA ILE A 48 -17.49 -0.53 5.47
C ILE A 48 -18.72 -0.24 6.32
N ASP A 49 -19.88 -0.05 5.68
CA ASP A 49 -21.14 0.23 6.38
C ASP A 49 -21.50 -0.91 7.35
N PHE A 50 -21.44 -2.14 6.85
CA PHE A 50 -21.73 -3.32 7.67
C PHE A 50 -20.79 -3.43 8.87
N CYS A 51 -19.48 -3.28 8.62
CA CYS A 51 -18.47 -3.40 9.66
C CYS A 51 -18.65 -2.33 10.75
N GLN A 52 -18.86 -1.08 10.38
CA GLN A 52 -19.09 0.01 11.32
C GLN A 52 -20.33 -0.22 12.17
N GLN A 53 -21.46 -0.61 11.55
CA GLN A 53 -22.71 -0.93 12.25
C GLN A 53 -22.57 -2.13 13.19
N SER A 54 -21.70 -3.08 12.85
CA SER A 54 -21.46 -4.30 13.64
C SER A 54 -20.29 -4.17 14.64
N GLY A 55 -19.76 -2.95 14.85
CA GLY A 55 -18.72 -2.67 15.83
C GLY A 55 -17.30 -3.12 15.40
N TRP A 56 -17.04 -3.29 14.12
CA TRP A 56 -15.72 -3.54 13.60
C TRP A 56 -14.98 -2.23 13.33
N LYS A 57 -13.69 -2.19 13.66
CA LYS A 57 -12.78 -1.15 13.19
C LYS A 57 -12.24 -1.53 11.81
N VAL A 58 -12.48 -0.68 10.82
CA VAL A 58 -12.05 -0.92 9.43
C VAL A 58 -10.75 -0.19 9.14
N TYR A 59 -9.80 -0.90 8.57
CA TYR A 59 -8.50 -0.39 8.13
C TYR A 59 -8.28 -0.71 6.67
N ILE A 60 -7.62 0.18 5.93
CA ILE A 60 -7.35 0.05 4.51
C ILE A 60 -5.85 0.14 4.23
N ARG A 61 -5.38 -0.77 3.36
CA ARG A 61 -4.06 -0.71 2.72
C ARG A 61 -4.19 -1.10 1.26
N PHE A 62 -3.65 -0.29 0.35
CA PHE A 62 -3.73 -0.57 -1.09
C PHE A 62 -2.76 -1.66 -1.58
N ASP A 63 -1.69 -1.92 -0.85
CA ASP A 63 -0.66 -2.92 -1.12
C ASP A 63 -0.95 -4.30 -0.49
N LEU A 64 -2.09 -4.45 0.23
CA LEU A 64 -2.42 -5.65 0.97
C LEU A 64 -2.68 -6.85 0.05
N HIS A 65 -2.02 -7.98 0.36
CA HIS A 65 -2.32 -9.28 -0.27
C HIS A 65 -2.39 -10.44 0.75
N VAL A 66 -2.48 -10.13 2.02
CA VAL A 66 -2.59 -11.08 3.15
C VAL A 66 -3.98 -11.72 3.20
N LYS A 67 -4.06 -12.95 3.71
CA LYS A 67 -5.29 -13.64 4.08
C LYS A 67 -5.05 -14.36 5.40
N THR A 68 -5.41 -13.69 6.49
CA THR A 68 -5.17 -14.16 7.85
C THR A 68 -6.35 -13.81 8.73
N TYR A 69 -6.73 -14.76 9.58
CA TYR A 69 -7.83 -14.64 10.54
C TYR A 69 -7.26 -14.95 11.93
N ILE A 70 -7.35 -14.01 12.86
CA ILE A 70 -6.74 -14.13 14.19
C ILE A 70 -7.81 -14.05 15.26
N VAL A 71 -7.78 -15.03 16.16
CA VAL A 71 -8.69 -15.10 17.31
C VAL A 71 -7.89 -14.90 18.58
N ASP A 72 -8.33 -13.95 19.41
CA ASP A 72 -7.80 -13.63 20.74
C ASP A 72 -6.28 -13.34 20.79
N GLY A 73 -5.68 -13.00 19.65
CA GLY A 73 -4.24 -12.78 19.52
C GLY A 73 -3.39 -14.03 19.82
N LYS A 74 -3.98 -15.22 19.77
CA LYS A 74 -3.32 -16.48 20.15
C LYS A 74 -3.36 -17.54 19.07
N ARG A 75 -4.40 -17.57 18.26
CA ARG A 75 -4.57 -18.54 17.18
C ARG A 75 -4.88 -17.81 15.89
N GLY A 76 -4.22 -18.21 14.83
CA GLY A 76 -4.46 -17.70 13.50
C GLY A 76 -4.70 -18.79 12.48
N PHE A 77 -5.47 -18.47 11.46
CA PHE A 77 -5.53 -19.22 10.22
C PHE A 77 -4.81 -18.37 9.16
N VAL A 78 -3.82 -18.96 8.50
CA VAL A 78 -3.06 -18.32 7.41
C VAL A 78 -3.22 -19.19 6.17
N GLY A 79 -3.57 -18.58 5.04
CA GLY A 79 -3.78 -19.36 3.84
C GLY A 79 -4.04 -18.53 2.59
N SER A 80 -4.61 -19.18 1.57
CA SER A 80 -4.97 -18.56 0.29
C SER A 80 -6.38 -17.96 0.29
N ALA A 81 -7.25 -18.33 1.23
CA ALA A 81 -8.65 -17.96 1.28
C ALA A 81 -8.90 -16.50 1.66
N ASN A 82 -9.36 -15.70 0.71
CA ASN A 82 -9.89 -14.36 1.00
C ASN A 82 -11.22 -14.42 1.76
N ALA A 83 -11.57 -13.35 2.46
CA ALA A 83 -12.86 -13.20 3.14
C ALA A 83 -14.00 -12.95 2.12
N THR A 84 -14.20 -13.90 1.22
CA THR A 84 -15.20 -13.88 0.15
C THR A 84 -16.05 -15.14 0.19
N ASN A 85 -17.20 -15.12 -0.47
CA ASN A 85 -18.06 -16.31 -0.52
C ASN A 85 -17.33 -17.51 -1.13
N SER A 86 -16.58 -17.31 -2.21
CA SER A 86 -15.81 -18.38 -2.86
C SER A 86 -14.62 -18.85 -2.03
N GLY A 87 -13.88 -17.91 -1.39
CA GLY A 87 -12.73 -18.23 -0.55
C GLY A 87 -13.10 -18.98 0.72
N LEU A 88 -14.24 -18.66 1.32
CA LEU A 88 -14.73 -19.32 2.54
C LEU A 88 -15.73 -20.46 2.26
N ASN A 89 -15.94 -20.79 0.98
CA ASN A 89 -16.86 -21.84 0.53
C ASN A 89 -18.28 -21.68 1.10
N LEU A 90 -18.80 -20.45 1.08
CA LEU A 90 -20.13 -20.10 1.61
C LEU A 90 -21.26 -20.19 0.57
N GLY A 91 -21.02 -20.79 -0.57
CA GLY A 91 -21.99 -20.89 -1.66
C GLY A 91 -21.89 -22.20 -2.43
N SER A 92 -22.61 -22.29 -3.55
CA SER A 92 -22.60 -23.47 -4.44
C SER A 92 -21.29 -23.70 -5.19
N HIS A 93 -20.44 -22.67 -5.28
CA HIS A 93 -19.15 -22.70 -5.99
C HIS A 93 -18.08 -22.05 -5.12
N GLY A 94 -17.30 -22.89 -4.45
CA GLY A 94 -16.11 -22.49 -3.68
C GLY A 94 -14.84 -22.66 -4.50
N ASN A 95 -13.80 -21.92 -4.12
CA ASN A 95 -12.45 -22.16 -4.61
C ASN A 95 -11.82 -23.37 -3.91
N VAL A 96 -10.81 -23.95 -4.54
CA VAL A 96 -9.90 -24.83 -3.83
C VAL A 96 -8.87 -23.94 -3.12
N GLU A 97 -8.91 -23.93 -1.80
CA GLU A 97 -8.03 -23.10 -0.97
C GLU A 97 -7.18 -23.97 -0.06
N ILE A 98 -6.02 -23.48 0.32
CA ILE A 98 -5.12 -24.14 1.27
C ILE A 98 -4.75 -23.18 2.39
N GLY A 99 -4.62 -23.70 3.60
CA GLY A 99 -4.19 -22.91 4.73
C GLY A 99 -3.83 -23.78 5.92
N THR A 100 -3.32 -23.15 6.95
CA THR A 100 -2.91 -23.80 8.19
C THR A 100 -3.35 -22.99 9.40
N LEU A 101 -3.59 -23.69 10.49
CA LEU A 101 -3.75 -23.07 11.81
C LEU A 101 -2.36 -22.89 12.43
N VAL A 102 -2.13 -21.71 12.99
CA VAL A 102 -0.89 -21.34 13.65
C VAL A 102 -1.17 -20.83 15.06
N ASP A 103 -0.30 -21.15 15.98
CA ASP A 103 -0.27 -20.47 17.26
C ASP A 103 0.49 -19.15 17.07
N ILE A 104 -0.03 -18.07 17.61
CA ILE A 104 0.49 -16.71 17.46
C ILE A 104 1.11 -16.31 18.80
N ASP A 105 2.36 -15.93 18.78
CA ASP A 105 3.07 -15.42 19.93
C ASP A 105 3.07 -13.88 20.01
N MET A 106 3.74 -13.31 20.99
CA MET A 106 3.83 -11.86 21.17
C MET A 106 4.58 -11.18 20.03
N VAL A 107 5.64 -11.82 19.50
CA VAL A 107 6.44 -11.26 18.38
C VAL A 107 5.63 -11.22 17.09
N ASP A 108 4.82 -12.25 16.85
CA ASP A 108 3.92 -12.28 15.71
C ASP A 108 2.83 -11.20 15.82
N MET A 109 2.28 -11.00 17.03
CA MET A 109 1.31 -9.94 17.27
C MET A 109 1.89 -8.54 17.09
N GLU A 110 3.14 -8.31 17.50
CA GLU A 110 3.83 -7.04 17.24
C GLU A 110 3.93 -6.74 15.74
N LYS A 111 4.23 -7.75 14.92
CA LYS A 111 4.24 -7.60 13.44
C LYS A 111 2.84 -7.30 12.89
N VAL A 112 1.82 -7.97 13.41
CA VAL A 112 0.43 -7.73 13.01
C VAL A 112 -0.03 -6.32 13.39
N GLU A 113 0.26 -5.85 14.60
CA GLU A 113 -0.10 -4.50 15.04
C GLU A 113 0.66 -3.44 14.23
N ALA A 114 1.92 -3.68 13.86
CA ALA A 114 2.67 -2.79 12.96
C ALA A 114 1.98 -2.63 11.58
N LEU A 115 1.33 -3.67 11.06
CA LEU A 115 0.52 -3.53 9.83
C LEU A 115 -0.65 -2.55 10.03
N TYR A 116 -1.29 -2.56 11.20
CA TYR A 116 -2.38 -1.63 11.52
C TYR A 116 -1.90 -0.20 11.75
N GLU A 117 -0.70 -0.02 12.32
CA GLU A 117 -0.09 1.31 12.48
C GLU A 117 0.19 1.99 11.14
N ASP A 118 0.56 1.20 10.14
CA ASP A 118 0.83 1.69 8.78
C ASP A 118 -0.43 1.76 7.89
N ALA A 119 -1.58 1.26 8.38
CA ALA A 119 -2.85 1.29 7.68
C ALA A 119 -3.66 2.55 8.01
N ILE A 120 -4.60 2.89 7.14
CA ILE A 120 -5.52 4.00 7.39
C ILE A 120 -6.79 3.49 8.06
N PHE A 121 -7.07 3.99 9.25
CA PHE A 121 -8.35 3.78 9.91
C PHE A 121 -9.46 4.55 9.19
N VAL A 122 -10.55 3.84 8.83
CA VAL A 122 -11.69 4.44 8.15
C VAL A 122 -12.62 5.08 9.17
N ASN A 123 -12.41 6.36 9.41
CA ASN A 123 -13.34 7.22 10.13
C ASN A 123 -14.40 7.81 9.18
N ASP A 124 -15.36 8.55 9.73
CA ASP A 124 -16.47 9.13 8.95
C ASP A 124 -15.96 10.04 7.81
N SER A 125 -14.92 10.83 8.04
CA SER A 125 -14.35 11.71 7.02
C SER A 125 -13.73 10.93 5.86
N VAL A 126 -12.98 9.86 6.15
CA VAL A 126 -12.40 8.98 5.12
C VAL A 126 -13.51 8.25 4.37
N TYR A 127 -14.50 7.73 5.10
CA TYR A 127 -15.63 7.04 4.51
C TYR A 127 -16.40 7.93 3.52
N GLU A 128 -16.74 9.16 3.89
CA GLU A 128 -17.46 10.07 3.01
C GLU A 128 -16.68 10.42 1.73
N LYS A 129 -15.36 10.61 1.82
CA LYS A 129 -14.51 10.83 0.63
C LYS A 129 -14.55 9.65 -0.34
N LEU A 130 -14.42 8.43 0.19
CA LEU A 130 -14.49 7.19 -0.60
C LEU A 130 -15.88 7.04 -1.27
N LYS A 131 -16.94 7.30 -0.51
CA LYS A 131 -18.33 7.17 -0.94
C LYS A 131 -18.66 8.16 -2.05
N VAL A 132 -18.31 9.42 -1.90
CA VAL A 132 -18.55 10.45 -2.90
C VAL A 132 -17.90 10.06 -4.23
N GLN A 133 -16.63 9.65 -4.22
CA GLN A 133 -15.96 9.27 -5.45
C GLN A 133 -16.53 7.98 -6.06
N TYR A 134 -16.85 6.98 -5.24
CA TYR A 134 -17.48 5.76 -5.73
C TYR A 134 -18.83 6.04 -6.42
N GLN A 135 -19.64 6.94 -5.85
CA GLN A 135 -20.94 7.33 -6.41
C GLN A 135 -20.86 8.14 -7.70
N MET A 136 -19.73 8.82 -7.94
CA MET A 136 -19.51 9.57 -9.19
C MET A 136 -19.28 8.65 -10.41
N ILE A 137 -19.00 7.38 -10.19
CA ILE A 137 -18.75 6.43 -11.28
C ILE A 137 -20.09 5.83 -11.71
N SER A 138 -20.65 6.38 -12.79
CA SER A 138 -21.97 5.95 -13.31
C SER A 138 -21.93 4.65 -14.11
N THR A 139 -20.78 4.32 -14.71
CA THR A 139 -20.68 3.15 -15.60
C THR A 139 -19.27 2.54 -15.49
N TYR A 140 -19.22 1.23 -15.28
CA TYR A 140 -17.97 0.48 -15.39
C TYR A 140 -17.72 0.05 -16.83
N GLU A 141 -16.57 0.41 -17.39
CA GLU A 141 -16.12 0.00 -18.72
C GLU A 141 -15.03 -1.06 -18.58
N GLN A 142 -15.23 -2.23 -19.18
CA GLN A 142 -14.24 -3.30 -19.15
C GLN A 142 -12.96 -2.87 -19.88
N GLY A 143 -11.80 -3.11 -19.25
CA GLY A 143 -10.49 -2.74 -19.78
C GLY A 143 -10.03 -1.33 -19.41
N LYS A 144 -10.87 -0.50 -18.82
CA LYS A 144 -10.49 0.79 -18.26
C LYS A 144 -9.98 0.61 -16.83
N GLN A 145 -8.85 1.22 -16.51
CA GLN A 145 -8.34 1.23 -15.14
C GLN A 145 -9.03 2.33 -14.34
N TYR A 146 -9.55 1.98 -13.18
CA TYR A 146 -10.17 2.91 -12.25
C TYR A 146 -9.30 3.05 -11.01
N VAL A 147 -8.98 4.29 -10.69
CA VAL A 147 -8.16 4.63 -9.54
C VAL A 147 -8.85 5.70 -8.69
N TRP A 148 -8.60 5.69 -7.40
CA TRP A 148 -9.04 6.79 -6.54
C TRP A 148 -8.36 8.11 -6.97
N ASN A 149 -8.99 9.24 -6.69
CA ASN A 149 -8.38 10.54 -6.96
C ASN A 149 -7.15 10.78 -6.04
N GLN A 150 -6.33 11.77 -6.40
CA GLN A 150 -5.09 12.08 -5.68
C GLN A 150 -5.32 12.36 -4.19
N GLU A 151 -6.40 13.06 -3.83
CA GLU A 151 -6.73 13.36 -2.44
C GLU A 151 -6.93 12.09 -1.59
N ILE A 152 -7.54 11.05 -2.17
CA ILE A 152 -7.72 9.76 -1.50
C ILE A 152 -6.40 9.01 -1.43
N TYR A 153 -5.61 8.96 -2.52
CA TYR A 153 -4.29 8.33 -2.49
C TYR A 153 -3.36 8.95 -1.45
N GLU A 154 -3.39 10.25 -1.26
CA GLU A 154 -2.58 10.94 -0.24
C GLU A 154 -2.91 10.49 1.19
N LEU A 155 -4.15 10.10 1.46
CA LEU A 155 -4.54 9.53 2.76
C LEU A 155 -3.93 8.14 3.01
N PHE A 156 -3.72 7.36 1.94
CA PHE A 156 -3.33 5.96 2.00
C PHE A 156 -1.88 5.71 1.56
N THR A 157 -1.09 6.76 1.35
CA THR A 157 0.32 6.61 0.97
C THR A 157 1.09 5.90 2.08
N PRO A 158 1.70 4.75 1.82
CA PRO A 158 2.48 4.03 2.81
C PRO A 158 3.62 4.89 3.36
N LYS A 159 3.84 4.83 4.67
CA LYS A 159 4.97 5.51 5.33
C LYS A 159 6.20 4.62 5.29
N VAL A 160 6.96 4.69 4.20
CA VAL A 160 8.23 3.99 4.08
C VAL A 160 9.28 4.70 4.94
N LYS A 161 9.77 4.03 5.97
CA LYS A 161 10.77 4.59 6.91
C LYS A 161 12.18 4.10 6.61
N THR A 162 12.31 2.85 6.16
CA THR A 162 13.59 2.20 5.87
C THR A 162 13.61 1.64 4.46
N LEU A 163 14.79 1.49 3.90
CA LEU A 163 15.01 0.97 2.55
C LEU A 163 16.21 0.02 2.54
N PHE A 164 16.16 -0.95 1.63
CA PHE A 164 17.36 -1.65 1.21
C PHE A 164 17.99 -0.95 -0.02
N SER A 165 19.28 -1.10 -0.21
CA SER A 165 19.98 -0.47 -1.34
C SER A 165 19.48 -0.95 -2.71
N TYR A 166 19.03 -2.19 -2.81
CA TYR A 166 18.46 -2.76 -4.04
C TYR A 166 17.06 -2.23 -4.38
N GLU A 167 16.40 -1.53 -3.47
CA GLU A 167 15.13 -0.82 -3.71
C GLU A 167 15.34 0.56 -4.33
N LEU A 168 16.59 0.95 -4.57
CA LEU A 168 16.97 2.19 -5.23
C LEU A 168 17.55 1.91 -6.61
N PRO A 169 17.32 2.78 -7.61
CA PRO A 169 17.82 2.56 -8.96
C PRO A 169 19.35 2.63 -9.02
N GLU A 170 19.97 1.57 -9.52
CA GLU A 170 21.42 1.46 -9.71
C GLU A 170 21.93 2.33 -10.87
N LYS A 171 21.03 2.69 -11.80
CA LYS A 171 21.27 3.58 -12.94
C LYS A 171 20.00 4.37 -13.26
N ASP A 172 20.12 5.35 -14.11
CA ASP A 172 19.03 6.27 -14.47
C ASP A 172 18.57 6.15 -15.93
N GLU A 173 19.08 5.15 -16.66
CA GLU A 173 18.68 4.82 -18.03
C GLU A 173 18.50 3.32 -18.17
N PHE A 174 17.36 2.94 -18.77
CA PHE A 174 17.01 1.54 -19.01
C PHE A 174 16.53 1.40 -20.46
N SER A 175 16.88 0.27 -21.07
CA SER A 175 16.39 -0.11 -22.39
C SER A 175 15.08 -0.87 -22.27
N ASN A 176 14.23 -0.79 -23.30
CA ASN A 176 12.98 -1.54 -23.31
C ASN A 176 13.22 -3.05 -23.15
N GLY A 177 12.51 -3.69 -22.22
CA GLY A 177 12.70 -5.09 -21.83
C GLY A 177 13.87 -5.34 -20.87
N GLU A 178 14.58 -4.30 -20.44
CA GLU A 178 15.63 -4.44 -19.45
C GLU A 178 15.05 -4.56 -18.03
N TYR A 179 15.53 -5.55 -17.28
CA TYR A 179 15.05 -5.79 -15.92
C TYR A 179 15.55 -4.73 -14.94
N MET A 180 14.63 -4.18 -14.18
CA MET A 180 14.89 -3.19 -13.13
C MET A 180 14.78 -3.86 -11.77
N THR A 181 15.90 -4.14 -11.13
CA THR A 181 15.94 -4.82 -9.81
C THR A 181 15.13 -4.08 -8.74
N PHE A 182 15.20 -2.76 -8.73
CA PHE A 182 14.54 -1.94 -7.69
C PHE A 182 13.00 -1.90 -7.79
N LEU A 183 12.44 -2.30 -8.93
CA LEU A 183 10.99 -2.39 -9.17
C LEU A 183 10.49 -3.82 -9.38
N ASP A 184 11.42 -4.79 -9.42
CA ASP A 184 11.11 -6.21 -9.70
C ASP A 184 10.28 -6.39 -10.98
N THR A 185 10.62 -5.63 -12.04
CA THR A 185 9.94 -5.68 -13.34
C THR A 185 10.84 -5.26 -14.48
N GLU A 186 10.43 -5.51 -15.73
CA GLU A 186 11.10 -4.99 -16.91
C GLU A 186 10.74 -3.52 -17.17
N TYR A 187 11.67 -2.78 -17.77
CA TYR A 187 11.40 -1.43 -18.25
C TYR A 187 10.57 -1.47 -19.54
N PHE A 188 9.54 -0.66 -19.61
CA PHE A 188 8.67 -0.51 -20.78
C PHE A 188 8.72 0.93 -21.28
N ASP A 189 8.72 1.11 -22.60
CA ASP A 189 8.65 2.43 -23.24
C ASP A 189 7.28 3.13 -23.05
N ASP A 190 6.33 2.49 -22.36
CA ASP A 190 5.09 3.11 -21.92
C ASP A 190 5.33 4.01 -20.69
N THR A 191 5.45 5.31 -20.96
CA THR A 191 5.69 6.32 -19.91
C THR A 191 4.61 6.34 -18.84
N GLY A 192 3.35 6.07 -19.19
CA GLY A 192 2.22 6.04 -18.24
C GLY A 192 2.36 4.89 -17.25
N LEU A 193 2.61 3.69 -17.76
CA LEU A 193 2.83 2.49 -16.95
C LEU A 193 4.06 2.65 -16.05
N MET A 194 5.15 3.18 -16.59
CA MET A 194 6.38 3.40 -15.82
C MET A 194 6.21 4.42 -14.71
N LYS A 195 5.47 5.50 -14.94
CA LYS A 195 5.12 6.47 -13.88
C LYS A 195 4.37 5.80 -12.74
N GLU A 196 3.35 5.01 -13.06
CA GLU A 196 2.57 4.29 -12.03
C GLU A 196 3.44 3.30 -11.26
N THR A 197 4.29 2.54 -11.94
CA THR A 197 5.19 1.57 -11.29
C THR A 197 6.16 2.28 -10.33
N ILE A 198 6.81 3.37 -10.75
CA ILE A 198 7.73 4.13 -9.91
C ILE A 198 6.99 4.83 -8.77
N ARG A 199 5.80 5.37 -8.99
CA ARG A 199 4.98 6.03 -7.96
C ARG A 199 4.75 5.14 -6.72
N TRP A 200 4.63 3.83 -6.93
CA TRP A 200 4.41 2.85 -5.87
C TRP A 200 5.67 2.17 -5.37
N SER A 201 6.86 2.53 -5.88
CA SER A 201 8.11 2.01 -5.37
C SER A 201 8.43 2.56 -3.98
N ASN A 202 9.06 1.73 -3.16
CA ASN A 202 9.48 2.12 -1.82
C ASN A 202 10.41 3.34 -1.85
N ALA A 203 11.31 3.43 -2.83
CA ALA A 203 12.20 4.57 -3.00
C ALA A 203 11.45 5.89 -3.22
N TYR A 204 10.44 5.89 -4.10
CA TYR A 204 9.65 7.08 -4.39
C TYR A 204 8.76 7.48 -3.22
N LEU A 205 8.09 6.51 -2.60
CA LEU A 205 7.26 6.72 -1.41
C LEU A 205 8.08 7.25 -0.23
N TRP A 206 9.28 6.68 -0.01
CA TRP A 206 10.21 7.19 0.99
C TRP A 206 10.57 8.66 0.74
N LEU A 207 10.91 9.01 -0.50
CA LEU A 207 11.27 10.40 -0.86
C LEU A 207 10.10 11.36 -0.63
N LEU A 208 8.89 10.98 -1.04
CA LEU A 208 7.68 11.76 -0.78
C LEU A 208 7.44 11.98 0.72
N ASN A 209 7.58 10.94 1.53
CA ASN A 209 7.41 11.03 2.98
C ASN A 209 8.45 11.96 3.61
N VAL A 210 9.73 11.80 3.24
CA VAL A 210 10.81 12.66 3.71
C VAL A 210 10.58 14.12 3.34
N LEU A 211 10.10 14.41 2.13
CA LEU A 211 9.76 15.78 1.74
C LEU A 211 8.58 16.32 2.55
N LYS A 212 7.50 15.56 2.71
CA LYS A 212 6.32 15.95 3.51
C LYS A 212 6.69 16.30 4.96
N GLU A 213 7.57 15.52 5.56
CA GLU A 213 8.06 15.74 6.93
C GLU A 213 9.02 16.94 7.08
N ASN A 214 9.48 17.53 5.95
CA ASN A 214 10.43 18.64 5.94
C ASN A 214 9.91 19.82 5.11
N ASP A 215 8.69 20.27 5.39
CA ASP A 215 8.03 21.42 4.77
C ASP A 215 7.93 21.36 3.24
N GLY A 216 7.96 20.15 2.69
CA GLY A 216 7.84 19.89 1.26
C GLY A 216 9.07 20.27 0.43
N CYS A 217 10.23 20.56 1.03
CA CYS A 217 11.41 21.05 0.31
C CYS A 217 12.71 20.66 1.01
N MET A 218 13.64 20.05 0.29
CA MET A 218 14.98 19.71 0.80
C MET A 218 16.07 19.86 -0.26
N TYR A 219 17.32 20.01 0.17
CA TYR A 219 18.49 19.99 -0.69
C TYR A 219 19.11 18.59 -0.75
N PHE A 220 19.73 18.26 -1.88
CA PHE A 220 20.33 16.95 -2.17
C PHE A 220 21.19 16.38 -1.03
N GLY A 221 22.05 17.22 -0.43
CA GLY A 221 22.92 16.78 0.67
C GLY A 221 22.16 16.31 1.91
N ALA A 222 21.09 17.02 2.28
CA ALA A 222 20.23 16.67 3.41
C ALA A 222 19.42 15.40 3.12
N ILE A 223 18.89 15.25 1.89
CA ILE A 223 18.20 14.03 1.46
C ILE A 223 19.18 12.84 1.49
N THR A 224 20.42 13.02 0.99
CA THR A 224 21.45 11.96 1.04
C THR A 224 21.73 11.48 2.46
N GLU A 225 21.79 12.39 3.42
CA GLU A 225 22.00 12.06 4.84
C GLU A 225 20.82 11.23 5.40
N LYS A 226 19.61 11.69 5.15
CA LYS A 226 18.38 10.95 5.57
C LYS A 226 18.32 9.58 4.89
N LEU A 227 18.64 9.49 3.57
CA LEU A 227 18.65 8.23 2.85
C LEU A 227 19.71 7.27 3.43
N HIS A 228 20.92 7.75 3.68
CA HIS A 228 21.96 6.93 4.29
C HIS A 228 21.53 6.39 5.67
N ASN A 229 20.79 7.18 6.47
CA ASN A 229 20.28 6.73 7.75
C ASN A 229 19.14 5.71 7.62
N ALA A 230 18.29 5.86 6.61
CA ALA A 230 17.16 4.97 6.32
C ALA A 230 17.58 3.60 5.74
N LEU A 231 18.79 3.50 5.14
CA LEU A 231 19.27 2.25 4.57
C LEU A 231 19.61 1.22 5.66
N VAL A 232 19.02 0.03 5.53
CA VAL A 232 19.20 -1.13 6.44
C VAL A 232 19.97 -2.29 5.79
N SER A 233 20.57 -2.08 4.60
CA SER A 233 21.39 -3.08 3.91
C SER A 233 22.63 -3.45 4.73
N ASP A 234 23.04 -4.71 4.64
CA ASP A 234 24.29 -5.20 5.22
C ASP A 234 25.11 -5.90 4.11
N PRO A 235 26.32 -5.41 3.73
CA PRO A 235 26.96 -4.20 4.28
C PRO A 235 26.23 -2.92 3.88
N LYS A 236 26.26 -1.93 4.77
CA LYS A 236 25.65 -0.63 4.51
C LYS A 236 26.46 0.11 3.44
N PRO A 237 25.82 0.65 2.37
CA PRO A 237 26.53 1.38 1.32
C PRO A 237 27.29 2.58 1.85
N TYR A 238 28.45 2.89 1.25
CA TYR A 238 29.17 4.11 1.57
C TYR A 238 28.38 5.35 1.14
N ARG A 239 28.58 6.46 1.82
CA ARG A 239 27.88 7.72 1.54
C ARG A 239 28.02 8.18 0.08
N ARG A 240 29.15 7.88 -0.60
CA ARG A 240 29.34 8.17 -2.03
C ARG A 240 28.38 7.35 -2.91
N ASP A 241 28.15 6.10 -2.56
CA ASP A 241 27.30 5.19 -3.34
C ASP A 241 25.83 5.58 -3.13
N VAL A 242 25.45 5.97 -1.91
CA VAL A 242 24.11 6.52 -1.61
C VAL A 242 23.83 7.79 -2.42
N LYS A 243 24.84 8.65 -2.67
CA LYS A 243 24.66 9.81 -3.54
C LYS A 243 24.35 9.42 -4.98
N VAL A 244 24.98 8.35 -5.48
CA VAL A 244 24.71 7.84 -6.84
C VAL A 244 23.30 7.30 -6.93
N LEU A 245 22.88 6.46 -5.98
CA LEU A 245 21.53 5.90 -5.93
C LEU A 245 20.46 7.01 -5.88
N LEU A 246 20.67 8.02 -5.04
CA LEU A 246 19.74 9.16 -4.96
C LEU A 246 19.75 9.98 -6.28
N ALA A 247 20.90 10.20 -6.88
CA ALA A 247 21.00 10.94 -8.14
C ALA A 247 20.25 10.20 -9.26
N ASN A 248 20.40 8.88 -9.34
CA ASN A 248 19.66 8.05 -10.29
C ASN A 248 18.14 8.13 -10.09
N LEU A 249 17.68 8.05 -8.85
CA LEU A 249 16.25 8.20 -8.53
C LEU A 249 15.72 9.58 -8.98
N LEU A 250 16.43 10.65 -8.66
CA LEU A 250 16.02 12.00 -9.06
C LEU A 250 16.04 12.19 -10.58
N SER A 251 17.04 11.61 -11.28
CA SER A 251 17.10 11.64 -12.74
C SER A 251 15.92 10.90 -13.37
N LEU A 252 15.53 9.74 -12.85
CA LEU A 252 14.33 9.01 -13.32
C LEU A 252 13.04 9.82 -13.09
N ILE A 253 12.92 10.47 -11.94
CA ILE A 253 11.79 11.36 -11.61
C ILE A 253 11.68 12.50 -12.64
N GLU A 254 12.82 13.13 -13.01
CA GLU A 254 12.86 14.21 -14.00
C GLU A 254 12.56 13.69 -15.42
N LYS A 255 13.18 12.58 -15.84
CA LYS A 255 12.97 11.98 -17.17
C LYS A 255 11.55 11.56 -17.41
N LEU A 256 10.91 10.97 -16.41
CA LEU A 256 9.51 10.56 -16.47
C LEU A 256 8.53 11.69 -16.20
N GLN A 257 9.01 12.88 -15.84
CA GLN A 257 8.16 14.04 -15.52
C GLN A 257 7.08 13.68 -14.48
N MET A 258 7.52 13.11 -13.34
CA MET A 258 6.62 12.81 -12.24
C MET A 258 5.96 14.09 -11.73
N GLU A 259 4.66 13.99 -11.44
CA GLU A 259 3.85 15.21 -11.21
C GLU A 259 4.03 15.80 -9.80
N GLU A 260 4.36 14.96 -8.82
CA GLU A 260 4.37 15.33 -7.40
C GLU A 260 5.68 15.99 -6.96
N ILE A 261 6.79 15.75 -7.66
CA ILE A 261 8.12 16.20 -7.27
C ILE A 261 8.73 17.07 -8.36
N VAL A 262 9.30 18.19 -7.94
CA VAL A 262 10.09 19.07 -8.80
C VAL A 262 11.53 19.09 -8.32
N VAL A 263 12.45 18.83 -9.23
CA VAL A 263 13.90 18.94 -9.00
C VAL A 263 14.39 20.18 -9.73
N ASP A 264 15.04 21.08 -9.02
CA ASP A 264 15.63 22.30 -9.60
C ASP A 264 16.99 22.60 -8.97
N ARG A 265 17.71 23.62 -9.50
CA ARG A 265 19.07 23.99 -9.03
C ARG A 265 19.21 25.48 -8.75
N PRO A 266 18.53 26.00 -7.71
CA PRO A 266 18.81 27.36 -7.29
C PRO A 266 20.22 27.44 -6.68
N ASN A 267 21.03 28.41 -7.12
CA ASN A 267 22.33 28.72 -6.52
C ASN A 267 23.30 27.52 -6.41
N TYR A 268 23.50 26.75 -7.48
CA TYR A 268 24.44 25.59 -7.59
C TYR A 268 24.07 24.34 -6.77
N SER A 269 23.07 24.38 -5.90
CA SER A 269 22.65 23.22 -5.12
C SER A 269 21.37 22.63 -5.68
N GLN A 270 21.33 21.31 -5.87
CA GLN A 270 20.12 20.61 -6.31
C GLN A 270 19.09 20.61 -5.16
N ARG A 271 17.91 21.10 -5.47
CA ARG A 271 16.77 21.18 -4.55
C ARG A 271 15.65 20.31 -5.07
N VAL A 272 15.04 19.56 -4.16
CA VAL A 272 13.90 18.68 -4.41
C VAL A 272 12.71 19.19 -3.59
N ARG A 273 11.58 19.39 -4.24
CA ARG A 273 10.40 19.92 -3.57
C ARG A 273 9.12 19.29 -4.09
N LEU A 274 8.10 19.24 -3.24
CA LEU A 274 6.75 18.89 -3.64
C LEU A 274 6.18 20.00 -4.55
N LYS A 275 5.47 19.60 -5.57
CA LYS A 275 4.69 20.51 -6.40
C LYS A 275 3.47 20.96 -5.59
N LYS A 276 3.25 22.25 -5.53
CA LYS A 276 2.08 22.84 -4.88
C LYS A 276 0.85 22.73 -5.78
#